data_5c1846302691974a72c2fd45c23f71b7
#
_entry.id   5c1846302691974a72c2fd45c23f71b7
#
_cell.length_a   1.000
_cell.length_b   1.000
_cell.length_c   1.000
_cell.angle_alpha   90.00
_cell.angle_beta   90.00
_cell.angle_gamma   90.00
#
_symmetry.space_group_name_H-M   'P 1'
#
loop_
_entity.id
_entity.type
_entity.pdbx_description
1 polymer ?
#
loop_
_entity_poly.entity_id
_entity_poly.type
_entity_poly.pdbx_seq_one_letter_code
_entity_poly.pdbx_strand_id
1 'polypeptide(L)'
;GLPANCTDIAPPDIPASHIAIFDAETQTWSLHEDHRGEMVYDTTTGNQVYISAPGPLPENVTSVSPGGEYQKWDGKAKVWVKDEAAEKAAQLRQAEETKSRLLQMASEKIAPLQDAVDLGIATDDEKARLDEWKKYRVLVNRMDTAAPDWPERPASQ
;
A
#
# COMPACT_ATOMS: atom_id res chain seq x y z
N GLY A 1 -27.24 -31.86 -43.33
CA GLY A 1 -25.98 -31.16 -43.46
C GLY A 1 -25.74 -30.18 -42.30
N LEU A 2 -24.51 -29.68 -42.20
CA LEU A 2 -24.16 -28.70 -41.18
C LEU A 2 -24.77 -27.34 -41.54
N PRO A 3 -25.24 -26.58 -40.52
CA PRO A 3 -25.66 -25.20 -40.79
C PRO A 3 -24.57 -24.35 -41.35
N ALA A 4 -24.91 -23.24 -42.02
CA ALA A 4 -23.93 -22.26 -42.49
C ALA A 4 -23.12 -21.76 -41.30
N ASN A 5 -21.83 -21.54 -41.47
CA ASN A 5 -20.87 -21.10 -40.47
C ASN A 5 -20.49 -22.17 -39.42
N CYS A 6 -20.88 -23.42 -39.63
CA CYS A 6 -20.44 -24.55 -38.80
C CYS A 6 -19.36 -25.35 -39.57
N THR A 7 -18.58 -26.11 -38.79
CA THR A 7 -17.53 -26.98 -39.31
C THR A 7 -17.58 -28.33 -38.61
N ASP A 8 -17.23 -29.39 -39.31
CA ASP A 8 -17.02 -30.71 -38.73
C ASP A 8 -15.59 -30.91 -38.25
N ILE A 9 -14.73 -29.93 -38.43
CA ILE A 9 -13.37 -29.97 -37.91
C ILE A 9 -13.38 -29.59 -36.46
N ALA A 10 -12.94 -30.49 -35.59
CA ALA A 10 -12.91 -30.24 -34.15
C ALA A 10 -11.91 -29.12 -33.84
N PRO A 11 -12.26 -28.22 -32.89
CA PRO A 11 -11.30 -27.22 -32.44
C PRO A 11 -10.14 -27.87 -31.70
N PRO A 12 -8.95 -27.24 -31.69
CA PRO A 12 -7.83 -27.75 -30.91
C PRO A 12 -8.09 -27.56 -29.42
N ASP A 13 -7.32 -28.29 -28.60
CA ASP A 13 -7.30 -28.02 -27.18
C ASP A 13 -6.87 -26.58 -26.94
N ILE A 14 -7.62 -25.86 -26.10
CA ILE A 14 -7.37 -24.44 -25.86
C ILE A 14 -6.57 -24.28 -24.57
N PRO A 15 -5.31 -23.78 -24.65
CA PRO A 15 -4.53 -23.48 -23.46
C PRO A 15 -5.23 -22.39 -22.61
N ALA A 16 -4.88 -22.32 -21.33
CA ALA A 16 -5.38 -21.26 -20.48
C ALA A 16 -5.04 -19.88 -21.06
N SER A 17 -5.98 -18.94 -20.94
CA SER A 17 -5.83 -17.57 -21.45
C SER A 17 -5.72 -17.46 -22.97
N HIS A 18 -6.29 -18.42 -23.69
CA HIS A 18 -6.37 -18.40 -25.16
C HIS A 18 -7.78 -18.65 -25.64
N ILE A 19 -8.07 -18.20 -26.83
CA ILE A 19 -9.31 -18.53 -27.56
C ILE A 19 -8.96 -19.12 -28.91
N ALA A 20 -9.83 -20.01 -29.41
CA ALA A 20 -9.68 -20.60 -30.73
C ALA A 20 -10.60 -19.86 -31.70
N ILE A 21 -10.07 -19.42 -32.84
CA ILE A 21 -10.83 -18.75 -33.87
C ILE A 21 -10.71 -19.59 -35.15
N PHE A 22 -11.87 -19.96 -35.71
CA PHE A 22 -11.91 -20.72 -36.96
C PHE A 22 -11.91 -19.79 -38.16
N ASP A 23 -10.97 -20.03 -39.08
CA ASP A 23 -10.90 -19.32 -40.34
C ASP A 23 -11.57 -20.18 -41.43
N ALA A 24 -12.72 -19.74 -41.92
CA ALA A 24 -13.50 -20.47 -42.92
C ALA A 24 -12.82 -20.55 -44.28
N GLU A 25 -11.97 -19.60 -44.66
CA GLU A 25 -11.27 -19.61 -45.93
C GLU A 25 -10.18 -20.67 -45.97
N THR A 26 -9.40 -20.79 -44.90
CA THR A 26 -8.32 -21.76 -44.82
C THR A 26 -8.75 -23.07 -44.15
N GLN A 27 -9.94 -23.10 -43.57
CA GLN A 27 -10.49 -24.23 -42.79
C GLN A 27 -9.55 -24.68 -41.67
N THR A 28 -8.96 -23.69 -41.00
CA THR A 28 -8.03 -23.93 -39.88
C THR A 28 -8.46 -23.17 -38.64
N TRP A 29 -8.03 -23.68 -37.48
CA TRP A 29 -8.21 -23.01 -36.20
C TRP A 29 -6.91 -22.26 -35.86
N SER A 30 -7.08 -21.03 -35.34
CA SER A 30 -5.95 -20.23 -34.83
C SER A 30 -6.16 -19.98 -33.34
N LEU A 31 -5.08 -20.08 -32.58
CA LEU A 31 -5.12 -19.75 -31.16
C LEU A 31 -4.70 -18.29 -30.98
N HIS A 32 -5.48 -17.55 -30.22
CA HIS A 32 -5.20 -16.15 -29.90
C HIS A 32 -5.22 -15.97 -28.39
N GLU A 33 -4.31 -15.15 -27.87
CA GLU A 33 -4.33 -14.83 -26.45
C GLU A 33 -5.60 -14.03 -26.11
N ASP A 34 -6.21 -14.37 -25.00
CA ASP A 34 -7.38 -13.68 -24.49
C ASP A 34 -7.36 -13.75 -22.97
N HIS A 35 -6.98 -12.64 -22.36
CA HIS A 35 -6.88 -12.50 -20.90
C HIS A 35 -8.07 -11.77 -20.30
N ARG A 36 -9.16 -11.59 -21.09
CA ARG A 36 -10.37 -10.93 -20.57
C ARG A 36 -10.90 -11.63 -19.33
N GLY A 37 -11.28 -10.83 -18.35
CA GLY A 37 -11.75 -11.33 -17.07
C GLY A 37 -10.66 -11.65 -16.06
N GLU A 38 -9.40 -11.60 -16.47
CA GLU A 38 -8.27 -11.82 -15.56
C GLU A 38 -7.94 -10.55 -14.78
N MET A 39 -7.55 -10.74 -13.53
CA MET A 39 -7.02 -9.68 -12.69
C MET A 39 -5.49 -9.80 -12.66
N VAL A 40 -4.82 -8.74 -13.08
CA VAL A 40 -3.36 -8.69 -13.11
C VAL A 40 -2.89 -7.51 -12.26
N TYR A 41 -1.59 -7.33 -12.18
CA TYR A 41 -1.01 -6.30 -11.32
C TYR A 41 -0.05 -5.44 -12.12
N ASP A 42 -0.14 -4.11 -11.94
CA ASP A 42 0.78 -3.16 -12.54
C ASP A 42 2.16 -3.34 -11.93
N THR A 43 3.17 -3.57 -12.76
CA THR A 43 4.54 -3.82 -12.29
C THR A 43 5.22 -2.57 -11.73
N THR A 44 4.67 -1.39 -12.01
CA THR A 44 5.19 -0.11 -11.49
C THR A 44 4.60 0.23 -10.12
N THR A 45 3.30 0.00 -9.95
CA THR A 45 2.57 0.43 -8.74
C THR A 45 2.11 -0.72 -7.84
N GLY A 46 2.02 -1.95 -8.38
CA GLY A 46 1.46 -3.09 -7.67
C GLY A 46 -0.07 -3.08 -7.60
N ASN A 47 -0.72 -2.12 -8.25
CA ASN A 47 -2.18 -2.01 -8.24
C ASN A 47 -2.82 -3.07 -9.13
N GLN A 48 -4.02 -3.49 -8.77
CA GLN A 48 -4.79 -4.43 -9.57
C GLN A 48 -5.27 -3.77 -10.86
N VAL A 49 -5.19 -4.53 -11.94
CA VAL A 49 -5.69 -4.11 -13.26
C VAL A 49 -6.58 -5.21 -13.80
N TYR A 50 -7.80 -4.84 -14.17
CA TYR A 50 -8.75 -5.78 -14.78
C TYR A 50 -8.59 -5.75 -16.31
N ILE A 51 -8.45 -6.93 -16.90
CA ILE A 51 -8.29 -7.04 -18.36
C ILE A 51 -9.66 -7.14 -19.00
N SER A 52 -10.00 -6.16 -19.83
CA SER A 52 -11.28 -6.08 -20.53
C SER A 52 -11.18 -6.25 -22.05
N ALA A 53 -9.98 -6.26 -22.61
CA ALA A 53 -9.75 -6.38 -24.03
C ALA A 53 -9.07 -7.71 -24.38
N PRO A 54 -9.42 -8.34 -25.52
CA PRO A 54 -8.71 -9.53 -25.97
C PRO A 54 -7.30 -9.19 -26.44
N GLY A 55 -6.44 -10.19 -26.52
CA GLY A 55 -5.07 -10.04 -26.95
C GLY A 55 -4.07 -10.35 -25.86
N PRO A 56 -2.77 -10.15 -26.12
CA PRO A 56 -1.74 -10.38 -25.13
C PRO A 56 -1.85 -9.39 -23.97
N LEU A 57 -1.27 -9.75 -22.82
CA LEU A 57 -1.22 -8.85 -21.67
C LEU A 57 -0.42 -7.59 -22.01
N PRO A 58 -0.82 -6.43 -21.44
CA PRO A 58 0.00 -5.22 -21.57
C PRO A 58 1.42 -5.43 -21.03
N GLU A 59 2.37 -4.63 -21.47
CA GLU A 59 3.78 -4.79 -21.11
C GLU A 59 4.07 -4.56 -19.62
N ASN A 60 3.27 -3.72 -18.97
CA ASN A 60 3.53 -3.26 -17.61
C ASN A 60 2.72 -4.01 -16.55
N VAL A 61 2.27 -5.23 -16.85
CA VAL A 61 1.46 -6.02 -15.92
C VAL A 61 2.00 -7.43 -15.75
N THR A 62 1.66 -8.04 -14.63
CA THR A 62 1.99 -9.42 -14.30
C THR A 62 0.80 -10.10 -13.64
N SER A 63 0.66 -11.39 -13.84
CA SER A 63 -0.34 -12.19 -13.15
C SER A 63 0.05 -12.50 -11.70
N VAL A 64 1.29 -12.24 -11.32
CA VAL A 64 1.80 -12.53 -9.98
C VAL A 64 1.42 -11.40 -9.02
N SER A 65 0.73 -11.76 -7.93
CA SER A 65 0.37 -10.81 -6.88
C SER A 65 1.63 -10.35 -6.11
N PRO A 66 1.76 -9.05 -5.78
CA PRO A 66 2.87 -8.58 -4.96
C PRO A 66 2.89 -9.18 -3.54
N GLY A 67 1.78 -9.68 -3.04
CA GLY A 67 1.73 -10.37 -1.77
C GLY A 67 1.81 -9.50 -0.53
N GLY A 68 1.99 -8.20 -0.66
CA GLY A 68 2.08 -7.27 0.46
C GLY A 68 2.49 -5.88 0.01
N GLU A 69 2.67 -4.98 0.99
CA GLU A 69 3.10 -3.61 0.74
C GLU A 69 4.62 -3.55 0.49
N TYR A 70 5.06 -2.45 -0.10
CA TYR A 70 6.48 -2.15 -0.33
C TYR A 70 7.18 -3.22 -1.15
N GLN A 71 6.54 -3.64 -2.23
CA GLN A 71 7.10 -4.58 -3.19
C GLN A 71 7.46 -3.86 -4.48
N LYS A 72 8.54 -4.29 -5.11
CA LYS A 72 8.90 -3.83 -6.45
C LYS A 72 9.10 -5.03 -7.37
N TRP A 73 8.77 -4.84 -8.64
CA TRP A 73 8.86 -5.92 -9.63
C TRP A 73 10.30 -6.08 -10.12
N ASP A 74 10.80 -7.32 -10.06
CA ASP A 74 12.07 -7.69 -10.66
C ASP A 74 11.78 -8.30 -12.05
N GLY A 75 12.02 -7.53 -13.09
CA GLY A 75 11.73 -7.95 -14.47
C GLY A 75 12.63 -9.08 -14.98
N LYS A 76 13.77 -9.32 -14.36
CA LYS A 76 14.66 -10.42 -14.72
C LYS A 76 14.20 -11.73 -14.11
N ALA A 77 13.92 -11.72 -12.82
CA ALA A 77 13.45 -12.90 -12.09
C ALA A 77 11.95 -13.12 -12.25
N LYS A 78 11.20 -12.11 -12.73
CA LYS A 78 9.75 -12.12 -12.86
C LYS A 78 9.05 -12.45 -11.54
N VAL A 79 9.52 -11.80 -10.49
CA VAL A 79 8.96 -11.93 -9.14
C VAL A 79 8.93 -10.57 -8.48
N TRP A 80 8.09 -10.44 -7.46
CA TRP A 80 8.08 -9.28 -6.60
C TRP A 80 9.13 -9.44 -5.52
N VAL A 81 9.90 -8.37 -5.29
CA VAL A 81 10.89 -8.33 -4.22
C VAL A 81 10.57 -7.18 -3.28
N LYS A 82 10.97 -7.29 -2.03
CA LYS A 82 10.71 -6.25 -1.04
C LYS A 82 11.46 -4.98 -1.39
N ASP A 83 10.76 -3.85 -1.40
CA ASP A 83 11.34 -2.53 -1.59
C ASP A 83 11.67 -1.95 -0.21
N GLU A 84 12.86 -2.23 0.28
CA GLU A 84 13.29 -1.79 1.60
C GLU A 84 13.40 -0.27 1.70
N ALA A 85 13.77 0.40 0.62
CA ALA A 85 13.86 1.87 0.61
C ALA A 85 12.48 2.51 0.75
N ALA A 86 11.47 1.99 0.06
CA ALA A 86 10.10 2.48 0.17
C ALA A 86 9.51 2.22 1.55
N GLU A 87 9.76 1.04 2.12
CA GLU A 87 9.31 0.71 3.48
C GLU A 87 9.94 1.64 4.50
N LYS A 88 11.24 1.87 4.40
CA LYS A 88 11.98 2.75 5.31
C LYS A 88 11.47 4.18 5.23
N ALA A 89 11.23 4.67 4.01
CA ALA A 89 10.69 6.02 3.80
C ALA A 89 9.28 6.15 4.40
N ALA A 90 8.44 5.12 4.26
CA ALA A 90 7.10 5.13 4.84
C ALA A 90 7.14 5.09 6.36
N GLN A 91 8.03 4.28 6.95
CA GLN A 91 8.21 4.22 8.40
C GLN A 91 8.68 5.57 8.95
N LEU A 92 9.61 6.23 8.28
CA LEU A 92 10.09 7.55 8.67
C LEU A 92 8.96 8.58 8.63
N ARG A 93 8.19 8.59 7.57
CA ARG A 93 7.05 9.50 7.42
C ARG A 93 6.01 9.28 8.51
N GLN A 94 5.67 8.02 8.80
CA GLN A 94 4.74 7.68 9.89
C GLN A 94 5.26 8.12 11.25
N ALA A 95 6.56 7.94 11.48
CA ALA A 95 7.20 8.37 12.74
C ALA A 95 7.17 9.90 12.88
N GLU A 96 7.41 10.64 11.80
CA GLU A 96 7.35 12.10 11.80
C GLU A 96 5.93 12.60 12.05
N GLU A 97 4.92 11.97 11.44
CA GLU A 97 3.52 12.30 11.67
C GLU A 97 3.12 12.03 13.12
N THR A 98 3.54 10.90 13.68
CA THR A 98 3.28 10.55 15.08
C THR A 98 3.93 11.56 16.02
N LYS A 99 5.19 11.91 15.76
CA LYS A 99 5.92 12.90 16.56
C LYS A 99 5.18 14.25 16.59
N SER A 100 4.77 14.72 15.42
CA SER A 100 4.03 15.98 15.29
C SER A 100 2.73 15.94 16.07
N ARG A 101 1.98 14.84 15.97
CA ARG A 101 0.72 14.65 16.70
C ARG A 101 0.93 14.64 18.20
N LEU A 102 1.97 13.94 18.67
CA LEU A 102 2.29 13.87 20.10
C LEU A 102 2.74 15.21 20.67
N LEU A 103 3.53 15.98 19.90
CA LEU A 103 3.93 17.33 20.32
C LEU A 103 2.74 18.27 20.41
N GLN A 104 1.82 18.20 19.46
CA GLN A 104 0.60 18.99 19.50
C GLN A 104 -0.27 18.62 20.69
N MET A 105 -0.47 17.32 20.92
CA MET A 105 -1.23 16.83 22.08
C MET A 105 -0.61 17.32 23.41
N ALA A 106 0.71 17.21 23.54
CA ALA A 106 1.41 17.67 24.74
C ALA A 106 1.21 19.18 24.95
N SER A 107 1.30 19.97 23.88
CA SER A 107 1.09 21.41 23.95
C SER A 107 -0.34 21.75 24.37
N GLU A 108 -1.34 21.01 23.88
CA GLU A 108 -2.72 21.18 24.28
C GLU A 108 -2.97 20.88 25.77
N LYS A 109 -2.25 19.86 26.29
CA LYS A 109 -2.33 19.50 27.73
C LYS A 109 -1.59 20.51 28.60
N ILE A 110 -0.50 21.09 28.09
CA ILE A 110 0.31 22.06 28.82
C ILE A 110 -0.40 23.42 28.94
N ALA A 111 -1.08 23.87 27.90
CA ALA A 111 -1.64 25.23 27.83
C ALA A 111 -2.53 25.59 29.03
N PRO A 112 -3.57 24.81 29.41
CA PRO A 112 -4.38 25.18 30.58
C PRO A 112 -3.62 25.11 31.91
N LEU A 113 -2.66 24.18 32.02
CA LEU A 113 -1.84 24.07 33.22
C LEU A 113 -0.88 25.25 33.34
N GLN A 114 -0.30 25.68 32.25
CA GLN A 114 0.57 26.85 32.22
C GLN A 114 -0.21 28.14 32.54
N ASP A 115 -1.41 28.25 32.02
CA ASP A 115 -2.27 29.39 32.31
C ASP A 115 -2.57 29.49 33.81
N ALA A 116 -2.85 28.35 34.45
CA ALA A 116 -3.11 28.33 35.88
C ALA A 116 -1.89 28.78 36.70
N VAL A 117 -0.69 28.37 36.28
CA VAL A 117 0.56 28.81 36.92
C VAL A 117 0.79 30.29 36.69
N ASP A 118 0.60 30.78 35.49
CA ASP A 118 0.80 32.17 35.14
C ASP A 118 -0.16 33.10 35.90
N LEU A 119 -1.37 32.63 36.14
CA LEU A 119 -2.38 33.38 36.90
C LEU A 119 -2.21 33.23 38.44
N GLY A 120 -1.32 32.38 38.90
CA GLY A 120 -1.07 32.14 40.30
C GLY A 120 -2.18 31.36 41.02
N ILE A 121 -2.96 30.60 40.26
CA ILE A 121 -4.07 29.80 40.83
C ILE A 121 -3.91 28.30 40.66
N ALA A 122 -2.72 27.85 40.17
CA ALA A 122 -2.46 26.44 40.00
C ALA A 122 -2.41 25.69 41.32
N THR A 123 -3.03 24.52 41.39
CA THR A 123 -2.90 23.59 42.49
C THR A 123 -1.54 22.88 42.43
N ASP A 124 -1.11 22.26 43.53
CA ASP A 124 0.14 21.49 43.55
C ASP A 124 0.07 20.34 42.56
N ASP A 125 -1.09 19.70 42.39
CA ASP A 125 -1.32 18.63 41.43
C ASP A 125 -1.20 19.14 40.03
N GLU A 126 -1.75 20.30 39.69
CA GLU A 126 -1.61 20.92 38.38
C GLU A 126 -0.16 21.27 38.05
N LYS A 127 0.60 21.78 39.02
CA LYS A 127 2.03 22.05 38.82
C LYS A 127 2.81 20.77 38.53
N ALA A 128 2.53 19.68 39.24
CA ALA A 128 3.17 18.40 39.02
C ALA A 128 2.85 17.85 37.65
N ARG A 129 1.59 17.93 37.19
CA ARG A 129 1.18 17.49 35.85
C ARG A 129 1.81 18.34 34.75
N LEU A 130 1.94 19.63 35.00
CA LEU A 130 2.61 20.52 34.03
C LEU A 130 4.07 20.09 33.83
N ASP A 131 4.81 19.79 34.90
CA ASP A 131 6.19 19.33 34.79
C ASP A 131 6.28 18.00 34.06
N GLU A 132 5.37 17.07 34.30
CA GLU A 132 5.33 15.78 33.60
C GLU A 132 5.10 15.94 32.10
N TRP A 133 4.14 16.79 31.70
CA TRP A 133 3.84 17.03 30.30
C TRP A 133 4.95 17.79 29.58
N LYS A 134 5.60 18.74 30.26
CA LYS A 134 6.77 19.43 29.70
C LYS A 134 7.93 18.46 29.50
N LYS A 135 8.18 17.57 30.44
CA LYS A 135 9.21 16.55 30.31
C LYS A 135 8.89 15.62 29.15
N TYR A 136 7.65 15.17 29.04
CA TYR A 136 7.19 14.35 27.92
C TYR A 136 7.42 15.05 26.58
N ARG A 137 7.04 16.31 26.48
CA ARG A 137 7.21 17.10 25.25
C ARG A 137 8.68 17.20 24.84
N VAL A 138 9.56 17.42 25.81
CA VAL A 138 11.01 17.48 25.55
C VAL A 138 11.52 16.13 25.04
N LEU A 139 11.12 15.05 25.68
CA LEU A 139 11.54 13.69 25.27
C LEU A 139 11.05 13.33 23.87
N VAL A 140 9.81 13.66 23.55
CA VAL A 140 9.27 13.46 22.20
C VAL A 140 10.03 14.30 21.18
N ASN A 141 10.31 15.56 21.52
CA ASN A 141 11.04 16.46 20.61
C ASN A 141 12.47 15.97 20.32
N ARG A 142 13.11 15.30 21.27
CA ARG A 142 14.46 14.75 21.11
C ARG A 142 14.48 13.41 20.41
N MET A 143 13.32 12.78 20.23
CA MET A 143 13.26 11.44 19.67
C MET A 143 13.69 11.44 18.21
N ASP A 144 14.49 10.41 17.83
CA ASP A 144 14.94 10.20 16.45
C ASP A 144 13.86 9.42 15.69
N THR A 145 13.28 10.02 14.67
CA THR A 145 12.24 9.40 13.85
C THR A 145 12.77 8.24 12.99
N ALA A 146 14.08 8.15 12.78
CA ALA A 146 14.69 7.03 12.07
C ALA A 146 14.75 5.76 12.93
N ALA A 147 14.76 5.92 14.26
CA ALA A 147 14.77 4.82 15.22
C ALA A 147 13.82 5.18 16.36
N PRO A 148 12.50 5.18 16.13
CA PRO A 148 11.55 5.68 17.09
C PRO A 148 11.49 4.82 18.35
N ASP A 149 11.58 5.49 19.51
CA ASP A 149 11.41 4.90 20.82
C ASP A 149 10.54 5.89 21.62
N TRP A 150 9.23 5.68 21.56
CA TRP A 150 8.26 6.65 22.07
C TRP A 150 8.29 6.65 23.60
N PRO A 151 8.45 7.85 24.23
CA PRO A 151 8.38 7.93 25.69
C PRO A 151 6.98 7.61 26.18
N GLU A 152 6.92 7.15 27.42
CA GLU A 152 5.65 6.86 28.07
C GLU A 152 4.89 8.16 28.32
N ARG A 153 3.60 8.15 27.95
CA ARG A 153 2.71 9.28 28.14
C ARG A 153 2.40 9.49 29.61
N PRO A 154 2.39 10.75 30.12
CA PRO A 154 1.94 11.02 31.48
C PRO A 154 0.53 10.49 31.72
N ALA A 155 0.25 10.09 32.97
CA ALA A 155 -1.05 9.57 33.34
C ALA A 155 -2.13 10.63 33.07
N SER A 156 -3.19 10.22 32.37
CA SER A 156 -4.33 11.07 32.07
C SER A 156 -5.34 10.97 33.18
N GLN A 157 -5.78 12.12 33.69
CA GLN A 157 -6.84 12.19 34.68
C GLN A 157 -7.96 13.09 34.19
#